data_4546a6d33c0b3fa4d0a091fc9a3f4a80
#
_entry.id   4546a6d33c0b3fa4d0a091fc9a3f4a80
#
_cell.length_a   1.000
_cell.length_b   1.000
_cell.length_c   1.000
_cell.angle_alpha   90.00
_cell.angle_beta   90.00
_cell.angle_gamma   90.00
#
_symmetry.space_group_name_H-M   'P 1'
#
loop_
_entity.id
_entity.type
_entity.pdbx_description
1 polymer ?
#
loop_
_entity_poly.entity_id
_entity_poly.type
_entity_poly.pdbx_seq_one_letter_code
_entity_poly.pdbx_strand_id
1 'polypeptide(L)'
;LVTLDLGLEDRLDSEMGLLSGGQRQAIALLMATMTTPKLLLLDEHTAALDPKTQKKIMELTRQKIEEKKLTALMITHNIQDAVKYGNRIIVLHRGELVRDISKEEKEKLDAKALYELLYNLEESE
;
A
#
# COMPACT_ATOMS: atom_id res chain seq x y z
N LEU A 1 -14.62 12.11 6.38
CA LEU A 1 -14.91 11.82 4.97
C LEU A 1 -14.51 12.94 4.03
N VAL A 2 -14.52 14.21 4.51
CA VAL A 2 -14.11 15.36 3.70
C VAL A 2 -12.64 15.27 3.24
N THR A 3 -11.83 14.42 3.87
CA THR A 3 -10.43 14.23 3.48
C THR A 3 -10.25 13.30 2.29
N LEU A 4 -11.29 12.64 1.83
CA LEU A 4 -11.17 11.55 0.84
C LEU A 4 -11.22 12.00 -0.61
N ASP A 5 -11.40 13.16 -1.00
CA ASP A 5 -11.36 13.65 -2.38
C ASP A 5 -11.68 12.57 -3.44
N LEU A 6 -12.68 11.74 -3.18
CA LEU A 6 -13.15 10.69 -4.09
C LEU A 6 -14.66 10.77 -4.33
N GLY A 7 -15.31 11.83 -3.84
CA GLY A 7 -16.73 12.02 -4.00
C GLY A 7 -17.58 11.19 -3.03
N LEU A 8 -16.99 10.66 -1.97
CA LEU A 8 -17.72 9.82 -1.01
C LEU A 8 -18.77 10.63 -0.22
N GLU A 9 -18.47 11.88 0.09
CA GLU A 9 -19.40 12.74 0.83
C GLU A 9 -20.71 12.95 0.06
N ASP A 10 -20.67 12.89 -1.27
CA ASP A 10 -21.85 13.00 -2.12
C ASP A 10 -22.56 11.66 -2.30
N ARG A 11 -21.97 10.58 -1.80
CA ARG A 11 -22.46 9.21 -2.00
C ARG A 11 -22.76 8.47 -0.71
N LEU A 12 -22.77 9.16 0.43
CA LEU A 12 -23.02 8.52 1.71
C LEU A 12 -24.34 7.77 1.78
N ASP A 13 -25.34 8.26 1.07
CA ASP A 13 -26.67 7.66 1.03
C ASP A 13 -26.85 6.68 -0.14
N SER A 14 -25.79 6.47 -0.94
CA SER A 14 -25.85 5.58 -2.10
C SER A 14 -25.63 4.13 -1.70
N GLU A 15 -26.17 3.22 -2.48
CA GLU A 15 -25.91 1.79 -2.27
C GLU A 15 -24.44 1.47 -2.55
N MET A 16 -23.83 0.63 -1.71
CA MET A 16 -22.43 0.24 -1.85
C MET A 16 -22.10 -0.33 -3.22
N GLY A 17 -23.06 -1.05 -3.85
CA GLY A 17 -22.85 -1.62 -5.17
C GLY A 17 -22.64 -0.61 -6.28
N LEU A 18 -23.01 0.64 -6.06
CA LEU A 18 -22.86 1.72 -7.05
C LEU A 18 -21.53 2.45 -6.93
N LEU A 19 -20.73 2.16 -5.90
CA LEU A 19 -19.45 2.82 -5.68
C LEU A 19 -18.37 2.26 -6.60
N SER A 20 -17.41 3.10 -6.98
CA SER A 20 -16.24 2.65 -7.73
C SER A 20 -15.33 1.77 -6.85
N GLY A 21 -14.43 1.01 -7.50
CA GLY A 21 -13.45 0.19 -6.79
C GLY A 21 -12.60 1.01 -5.83
N GLY A 22 -12.17 2.21 -6.24
CA GLY A 22 -11.38 3.10 -5.39
C GLY A 22 -12.16 3.59 -4.18
N GLN A 23 -13.43 3.92 -4.37
CA GLN A 23 -14.28 4.36 -3.26
C GLN A 23 -14.53 3.23 -2.26
N ARG A 24 -14.71 2.00 -2.74
CA ARG A 24 -14.85 0.81 -1.88
C ARG A 24 -13.58 0.57 -1.07
N GLN A 25 -12.41 0.70 -1.70
CA GLN A 25 -11.13 0.54 -1.01
C GLN A 25 -10.93 1.62 0.05
N ALA A 26 -11.30 2.87 -0.26
CA ALA A 26 -11.20 3.96 0.72
C ALA A 26 -12.08 3.68 1.93
N ILE A 27 -13.31 3.22 1.73
CA ILE A 27 -14.21 2.87 2.81
C ILE A 27 -13.66 1.71 3.64
N ALA A 28 -13.16 0.67 2.97
CA ALA A 28 -12.57 -0.48 3.66
C ALA A 28 -11.38 -0.06 4.52
N LEU A 29 -10.53 0.83 4.00
CA LEU A 29 -9.38 1.35 4.74
C LEU A 29 -9.82 2.15 5.97
N LEU A 30 -10.81 3.02 5.81
CA LEU A 30 -11.34 3.80 6.92
C LEU A 30 -11.92 2.89 8.01
N MET A 31 -12.68 1.88 7.62
CA MET A 31 -13.25 0.92 8.56
C MET A 31 -12.16 0.15 9.30
N ALA A 32 -11.14 -0.29 8.58
CA ALA A 32 -10.03 -1.04 9.17
C ALA A 32 -9.24 -0.21 10.18
N THR A 33 -9.18 1.12 10.00
CA THR A 33 -8.39 2.01 10.87
C THR A 33 -9.19 2.70 11.95
N MET A 34 -10.52 2.57 11.97
CA MET A 34 -11.38 3.23 12.96
C MET A 34 -11.04 2.84 14.39
N THR A 35 -10.66 1.58 14.61
CA THR A 35 -10.37 1.04 15.95
C THR A 35 -8.89 1.04 16.31
N THR A 36 -8.05 1.67 15.53
CA THR A 36 -6.59 1.73 15.72
C THR A 36 -6.01 0.34 15.96
N PRO A 37 -5.93 -0.51 14.92
CA PRO A 37 -5.43 -1.89 15.06
C PRO A 37 -3.94 -1.91 15.45
N LYS A 38 -3.51 -2.99 16.12
CA LYS A 38 -2.10 -3.17 16.44
C LYS A 38 -1.26 -3.45 15.19
N LEU A 39 -1.87 -4.08 14.19
CA LEU A 39 -1.22 -4.37 12.91
C LEU A 39 -2.24 -4.19 11.80
N LEU A 40 -1.89 -3.37 10.82
CA LEU A 40 -2.69 -3.17 9.61
C LEU A 40 -2.06 -3.98 8.48
N LEU A 41 -2.78 -4.94 7.95
CA LEU A 41 -2.31 -5.77 6.84
C LEU A 41 -2.95 -5.31 5.54
N LEU A 42 -2.12 -4.96 4.56
CA LEU A 42 -2.55 -4.45 3.26
C LEU A 42 -2.01 -5.38 2.17
N ASP A 43 -2.88 -6.21 1.60
CA ASP A 43 -2.49 -7.21 0.60
C ASP A 43 -2.91 -6.74 -0.78
N GLU A 44 -1.97 -6.10 -1.50
CA GLU A 44 -2.19 -5.61 -2.86
C GLU A 44 -3.47 -4.78 -3.01
N HIS A 45 -3.74 -3.93 -2.02
CA HIS A 45 -5.03 -3.24 -1.90
C HIS A 45 -5.34 -2.23 -3.00
N THR A 46 -4.38 -1.90 -3.86
CA THR A 46 -4.59 -0.99 -4.99
C THR A 46 -4.44 -1.66 -6.35
N ALA A 47 -4.23 -2.99 -6.40
CA ALA A 47 -3.86 -3.69 -7.62
C ALA A 47 -4.90 -3.59 -8.74
N ALA A 48 -6.18 -3.56 -8.39
CA ALA A 48 -7.27 -3.51 -9.38
C ALA A 48 -7.71 -2.09 -9.76
N LEU A 49 -7.02 -1.07 -9.26
CA LEU A 49 -7.39 0.33 -9.45
C LEU A 49 -6.59 0.98 -10.57
N ASP A 50 -7.16 2.02 -11.21
CA ASP A 50 -6.41 2.81 -12.18
C ASP A 50 -5.30 3.60 -11.48
N PRO A 51 -4.24 4.03 -12.22
CA PRO A 51 -3.08 4.69 -11.60
C PRO A 51 -3.40 5.93 -10.78
N LYS A 52 -4.32 6.76 -11.23
CA LYS A 52 -4.70 7.97 -10.50
C LYS A 52 -5.37 7.62 -9.16
N THR A 53 -6.26 6.65 -9.17
CA THR A 53 -6.95 6.20 -7.98
C THR A 53 -6.00 5.46 -7.05
N GLN A 54 -5.08 4.65 -7.59
CA GLN A 54 -4.04 4.01 -6.80
C GLN A 54 -3.25 5.02 -5.99
N LYS A 55 -2.84 6.11 -6.62
CA LYS A 55 -2.06 7.15 -5.95
C LYS A 55 -2.85 7.77 -4.80
N LYS A 56 -4.13 8.07 -5.02
CA LYS A 56 -4.98 8.64 -3.96
C LYS A 56 -5.14 7.69 -2.78
N ILE A 57 -5.36 6.40 -3.05
CA ILE A 57 -5.51 5.40 -2.00
C ILE A 57 -4.20 5.20 -1.24
N MET A 58 -3.07 5.18 -1.92
CA MET A 58 -1.77 5.04 -1.27
C MET A 58 -1.48 6.24 -0.35
N GLU A 59 -1.79 7.46 -0.79
CA GLU A 59 -1.61 8.65 0.04
C GLU A 59 -2.53 8.64 1.26
N LEU A 60 -3.78 8.20 1.07
CA LEU A 60 -4.71 8.05 2.18
C LEU A 60 -4.21 6.99 3.18
N THR A 61 -3.70 5.89 2.67
CA THR A 61 -3.13 4.81 3.49
C THR A 61 -1.97 5.34 4.34
N ARG A 62 -1.03 6.05 3.70
CA ARG A 62 0.11 6.64 4.39
C ARG A 62 -0.35 7.63 5.47
N GLN A 63 -1.31 8.48 5.13
CA GLN A 63 -1.84 9.47 6.05
C GLN A 63 -2.46 8.80 7.29
N LYS A 64 -3.24 7.74 7.11
CA LYS A 64 -3.87 7.05 8.22
C LYS A 64 -2.85 6.33 9.11
N ILE A 65 -1.83 5.73 8.51
CA ILE A 65 -0.76 5.07 9.26
C ILE A 65 -0.01 6.09 10.12
N GLU A 66 0.36 7.23 9.55
CA GLU A 66 1.07 8.28 10.28
C GLU A 66 0.19 8.93 11.36
N GLU A 67 -1.05 9.25 11.01
CA GLU A 67 -1.99 9.92 11.91
C GLU A 67 -2.25 9.09 13.17
N LYS A 68 -2.42 7.79 13.00
CA LYS A 68 -2.74 6.87 14.10
C LYS A 68 -1.54 6.08 14.60
N LYS A 69 -0.36 6.34 14.06
CA LYS A 69 0.89 5.66 14.42
C LYS A 69 0.76 4.14 14.36
N LEU A 70 0.21 3.64 13.26
CA LEU A 70 -0.03 2.23 13.08
C LEU A 70 1.24 1.49 12.64
N THR A 71 1.35 0.23 13.06
CA THR A 71 2.28 -0.70 12.44
C THR A 71 1.57 -1.33 11.26
N ALA A 72 2.16 -1.25 10.08
CA ALA A 72 1.53 -1.75 8.86
C ALA A 72 2.46 -2.64 8.07
N LEU A 73 1.91 -3.70 7.50
CA LEU A 73 2.60 -4.58 6.57
C LEU A 73 1.86 -4.51 5.24
N MET A 74 2.55 -4.04 4.20
CA MET A 74 1.97 -3.92 2.87
C MET A 74 2.62 -4.92 1.91
N ILE A 75 1.79 -5.71 1.23
CA ILE A 75 2.24 -6.63 0.20
C ILE A 75 1.93 -6.00 -1.14
N THR A 76 2.94 -5.86 -1.99
CA THR A 76 2.78 -5.24 -3.30
C THR A 76 3.75 -5.83 -4.32
N HIS A 77 3.32 -5.88 -5.59
CA HIS A 77 4.20 -6.19 -6.73
C HIS A 77 4.68 -4.90 -7.41
N ASN A 78 4.21 -3.73 -6.97
CA ASN A 78 4.61 -2.47 -7.55
C ASN A 78 5.91 -2.00 -6.91
N ILE A 79 6.99 -2.05 -7.68
CA ILE A 79 8.33 -1.72 -7.21
C ILE A 79 8.45 -0.27 -6.77
N GLN A 80 7.82 0.65 -7.50
CA GLN A 80 7.85 2.07 -7.16
C GLN A 80 7.16 2.33 -5.83
N ASP A 81 6.03 1.67 -5.57
CA ASP A 81 5.33 1.79 -4.30
C ASP A 81 6.17 1.21 -3.16
N ALA A 82 6.84 0.08 -3.39
CA ALA A 82 7.69 -0.52 -2.37
C ALA A 82 8.84 0.41 -1.97
N VAL A 83 9.42 1.12 -2.93
CA VAL A 83 10.51 2.06 -2.66
C VAL A 83 9.98 3.33 -2.00
N LYS A 84 8.83 3.83 -2.44
CA LYS A 84 8.28 5.11 -1.99
C LYS A 84 7.66 5.06 -0.60
N TYR A 85 6.93 3.99 -0.29
CA TYR A 85 6.15 3.90 0.94
C TYR A 85 6.80 2.96 1.96
N GLY A 86 6.52 3.21 3.23
CA GLY A 86 7.09 2.41 4.31
C GLY A 86 8.54 2.76 4.62
N ASN A 87 9.08 2.12 5.63
CA ASN A 87 10.46 2.39 6.09
C ASN A 87 11.34 1.13 6.08
N ARG A 88 10.84 0.02 5.58
CA ARG A 88 11.56 -1.25 5.52
C ARG A 88 10.99 -2.09 4.41
N ILE A 89 11.84 -2.80 3.68
CA ILE A 89 11.40 -3.69 2.61
C ILE A 89 11.83 -5.11 2.95
N ILE A 90 10.88 -6.04 2.84
CA ILE A 90 11.16 -7.47 2.99
C ILE A 90 10.89 -8.11 1.65
N VAL A 91 11.86 -8.86 1.13
CA VAL A 91 11.74 -9.56 -0.14
C VAL A 91 11.59 -11.04 0.12
N LEU A 92 10.49 -11.61 -0.35
CA LEU A 92 10.21 -13.04 -0.27
C LEU A 92 10.36 -13.66 -1.65
N HIS A 93 10.94 -14.84 -1.69
CA HIS A 93 11.08 -15.60 -2.92
C HIS A 93 10.91 -17.09 -2.61
N ARG A 94 9.97 -17.73 -3.28
CA ARG A 94 9.65 -19.14 -3.07
C ARG A 94 9.38 -19.50 -1.60
N GLY A 95 8.65 -18.60 -0.91
CA GLY A 95 8.28 -18.82 0.48
C GLY A 95 9.36 -18.53 1.50
N GLU A 96 10.53 -18.07 1.06
CA GLU A 96 11.64 -17.75 1.95
C GLU A 96 11.96 -16.26 1.95
N LEU A 97 12.37 -15.75 3.10
CA LEU A 97 12.86 -14.38 3.23
C LEU A 97 14.29 -14.33 2.69
N VAL A 98 14.50 -13.65 1.57
CA VAL A 98 15.82 -13.58 0.93
C VAL A 98 16.52 -12.26 1.15
N ARG A 99 15.80 -11.20 1.47
CA ARG A 99 16.35 -9.88 1.76
C ARG A 99 15.51 -9.16 2.79
N ASP A 100 16.18 -8.46 3.68
CA ASP A 100 15.55 -7.57 4.64
C ASP A 100 16.30 -6.23 4.53
N ILE A 101 15.66 -5.27 3.87
CA ILE A 101 16.25 -3.98 3.59
C ILE A 101 15.83 -3.01 4.68
N SER A 102 16.80 -2.60 5.50
CA SER A 102 16.57 -1.69 6.61
C SER A 102 16.19 -0.30 6.12
N LYS A 103 15.71 0.56 7.04
CA LYS A 103 15.40 1.95 6.74
C LYS A 103 16.59 2.67 6.11
N GLU A 104 17.77 2.47 6.65
CA GLU A 104 18.98 3.13 6.17
C GLU A 104 19.36 2.69 4.76
N GLU A 105 19.30 1.38 4.50
CA GLU A 105 19.54 0.84 3.18
C GLU A 105 18.49 1.31 2.18
N LYS A 106 17.24 1.38 2.60
CA LYS A 106 16.12 1.79 1.77
C LYS A 106 16.26 3.24 1.31
N GLU A 107 16.77 4.11 2.14
CA GLU A 107 16.98 5.52 1.79
C GLU A 107 17.95 5.68 0.61
N LYS A 108 18.84 4.71 0.41
CA LYS A 108 19.81 4.70 -0.69
C LYS A 108 19.34 3.89 -1.89
N LEU A 109 18.17 3.28 -1.80
CA LEU A 109 17.64 2.38 -2.82
C LEU A 109 16.70 3.14 -3.75
N ASP A 110 16.84 2.91 -5.06
CA ASP A 110 15.87 3.40 -6.05
C ASP A 110 15.13 2.23 -6.68
N ALA A 111 14.11 2.54 -7.48
CA ALA A 111 13.27 1.52 -8.11
C ALA A 111 14.07 0.63 -9.06
N LYS A 112 15.06 1.21 -9.74
CA LYS A 112 15.92 0.45 -10.67
C LYS A 112 16.74 -0.59 -9.93
N ALA A 113 17.34 -0.21 -8.80
CA ALA A 113 18.17 -1.11 -8.00
C ALA A 113 17.32 -2.26 -7.44
N LEU A 114 16.12 -1.97 -6.97
CA LEU A 114 15.21 -3.00 -6.47
C LEU A 114 14.77 -3.94 -7.59
N TYR A 115 14.45 -3.38 -8.76
CA TYR A 115 14.10 -4.19 -9.93
C TYR A 115 15.22 -5.16 -10.31
N GLU A 116 16.46 -4.69 -10.35
CA GLU A 116 17.62 -5.51 -10.67
C GLU A 116 17.82 -6.63 -9.64
N LEU A 117 17.62 -6.33 -8.37
CA LEU A 117 17.71 -7.33 -7.31
C LEU A 117 16.69 -8.45 -7.51
N LEU A 118 15.44 -8.09 -7.80
CA LEU A 118 14.37 -9.06 -8.02
C LEU A 118 14.61 -9.87 -9.30
N TYR A 119 15.08 -9.21 -10.35
CA TYR A 119 15.43 -9.89 -11.62
C TYR A 119 16.51 -10.94 -11.39
N ASN A 120 17.55 -10.60 -10.65
CA ASN A 120 18.64 -11.53 -10.36
C ASN A 120 18.16 -12.74 -9.54
N LEU A 121 17.20 -12.56 -8.66
CA LEU A 121 16.61 -13.67 -7.92
C LEU A 121 15.90 -14.66 -8.84
N GLU A 122 15.15 -14.16 -9.82
CA GLU A 122 14.47 -15.02 -10.79
C GLU A 122 15.47 -15.75 -11.68
N GLU A 123 16.53 -15.07 -12.11
CA GLU A 123 17.55 -15.66 -12.98
C GLU A 123 18.42 -16.72 -12.28
N SER A 124 18.53 -16.65 -10.96
CA SER A 124 19.37 -17.61 -10.21
C SER A 124 18.70 -18.95 -9.99
N GLU A 125 17.52 -19.15 -10.56
CA GLU A 125 16.82 -20.43 -10.51
C GLU A 125 17.34 -21.38 -11.61
#